data_ceeaa5fb9b96592260b1f6fcda975dbc
#
_entry.id   ceeaa5fb9b96592260b1f6fcda975dbc
#
_cell.length_a   1.000
_cell.length_b   1.000
_cell.length_c   1.000
_cell.angle_alpha   90.00
_cell.angle_beta   90.00
_cell.angle_gamma   90.00
#
_symmetry.space_group_name_H-M   'P 1'
#
loop_
_entity.id
_entity.type
_entity.pdbx_description
1 polymer ?
#
loop_
_entity_poly.entity_id
_entity_poly.type
_entity_poly.pdbx_seq_one_letter_code
_entity_poly.pdbx_strand_id
1 'polypeptide(L)'
;MGHGQGRYWLGAALLLGGCVSSKVAPPPPPVQPARPATYSVTGLETVMGRNARALETLFGRPDLDVREGTARKLQFISPICVLDTYLYPPRGGGDPIVTYIDARLPDGRDMDRSICVAALSKRQEAR
;
A
#
# COMPACT_ATOMS: atom_id res chain seq x y z
N MET A 1 -8.80 -79.87 -42.83
CA MET A 1 -9.62 -79.20 -43.88
C MET A 1 -10.19 -77.96 -43.28
N GLY A 2 -10.09 -76.81 -43.89
CA GLY A 2 -10.72 -75.58 -43.48
C GLY A 2 -9.76 -74.42 -43.34
N HIS A 3 -9.52 -73.78 -44.45
CA HIS A 3 -8.75 -72.54 -44.53
C HIS A 3 -9.55 -71.37 -43.98
N GLY A 4 -8.98 -70.66 -43.00
CA GLY A 4 -9.53 -69.39 -42.52
C GLY A 4 -8.45 -68.33 -42.60
N GLN A 5 -8.43 -67.55 -43.65
CA GLN A 5 -7.50 -66.42 -43.82
C GLN A 5 -7.96 -65.25 -42.90
N GLY A 6 -7.19 -64.99 -41.89
CA GLY A 6 -7.33 -63.78 -41.06
C GLY A 6 -6.69 -62.60 -41.75
N ARG A 7 -7.53 -61.61 -42.11
CA ARG A 7 -7.08 -60.33 -42.70
C ARG A 7 -6.68 -59.42 -41.56
N TYR A 8 -5.36 -59.13 -41.46
CA TYR A 8 -4.83 -58.15 -40.55
C TYR A 8 -5.09 -56.76 -41.10
N TRP A 9 -5.93 -56.01 -40.45
CA TRP A 9 -6.09 -54.58 -40.71
C TRP A 9 -5.06 -53.85 -39.87
N LEU A 10 -4.06 -53.27 -40.58
CA LEU A 10 -3.12 -52.33 -40.01
C LEU A 10 -3.81 -50.96 -39.91
N GLY A 11 -4.28 -50.67 -38.71
CA GLY A 11 -4.73 -49.31 -38.39
C GLY A 11 -3.54 -48.41 -38.16
N ALA A 12 -3.25 -47.55 -39.13
CA ALA A 12 -2.27 -46.46 -38.99
C ALA A 12 -2.85 -45.40 -38.06
N ALA A 13 -2.40 -45.32 -36.84
CA ALA A 13 -2.70 -44.22 -35.93
C ALA A 13 -1.81 -43.03 -36.29
N LEU A 14 -2.37 -42.04 -36.94
CA LEU A 14 -1.75 -40.72 -37.17
C LEU A 14 -1.75 -39.94 -35.83
N LEU A 15 -0.60 -39.92 -35.18
CA LEU A 15 -0.34 -39.02 -34.05
C LEU A 15 -0.11 -37.61 -34.61
N LEU A 16 -1.15 -36.78 -34.59
CA LEU A 16 -1.02 -35.36 -34.80
C LEU A 16 -0.38 -34.73 -33.56
N GLY A 17 0.95 -34.62 -33.58
CA GLY A 17 1.71 -33.86 -32.61
C GLY A 17 1.40 -32.36 -32.75
N GLY A 18 0.43 -31.86 -32.00
CA GLY A 18 0.18 -30.42 -31.91
C GLY A 18 1.34 -29.75 -31.14
N CYS A 19 2.20 -29.02 -31.84
CA CYS A 19 3.13 -28.11 -31.21
C CYS A 19 2.34 -26.97 -30.59
N VAL A 20 2.12 -27.04 -29.27
CA VAL A 20 1.65 -25.90 -28.49
C VAL A 20 2.83 -24.92 -28.36
N SER A 21 2.87 -23.93 -29.22
CA SER A 21 3.77 -22.79 -29.04
C SER A 21 3.29 -21.99 -27.81
N SER A 22 3.88 -22.26 -26.66
CA SER A 22 3.74 -21.40 -25.51
C SER A 22 4.33 -20.04 -25.86
N LYS A 23 3.47 -19.06 -26.12
CA LYS A 23 3.89 -17.66 -26.15
C LYS A 23 4.38 -17.32 -24.74
N VAL A 24 5.69 -17.40 -24.55
CA VAL A 24 6.32 -16.85 -23.36
C VAL A 24 6.04 -15.35 -23.36
N ALA A 25 5.24 -14.88 -22.41
CA ALA A 25 5.02 -13.46 -22.23
C ALA A 25 6.38 -12.76 -22.02
N PRO A 26 6.62 -11.59 -22.63
CA PRO A 26 7.86 -10.86 -22.40
C PRO A 26 8.00 -10.59 -20.89
N PRO A 27 9.24 -10.69 -20.35
CA PRO A 27 9.46 -10.40 -18.93
C PRO A 27 8.97 -8.99 -18.63
N PRO A 28 8.33 -8.78 -17.46
CA PRO A 28 7.90 -7.44 -17.06
C PRO A 28 9.13 -6.51 -17.06
N PRO A 29 8.96 -5.25 -17.44
CA PRO A 29 10.06 -4.29 -17.42
C PRO A 29 10.64 -4.23 -16.00
N PRO A 30 11.96 -4.06 -15.85
CA PRO A 30 12.58 -3.96 -14.54
C PRO A 30 11.88 -2.85 -13.76
N VAL A 31 11.36 -3.21 -12.58
CA VAL A 31 10.77 -2.24 -11.64
C VAL A 31 11.91 -1.33 -11.23
N GLN A 32 12.00 -0.15 -11.82
CA GLN A 32 12.91 0.88 -11.34
C GLN A 32 12.52 1.19 -9.90
N PRO A 33 13.47 1.13 -8.94
CA PRO A 33 13.18 1.62 -7.60
C PRO A 33 12.67 3.05 -7.76
N ALA A 34 11.44 3.28 -7.29
CA ALA A 34 10.87 4.62 -7.26
C ALA A 34 11.90 5.51 -6.58
N ARG A 35 12.36 6.56 -7.26
CA ARG A 35 13.18 7.60 -6.61
C ARG A 35 12.41 8.01 -5.37
N PRO A 36 13.05 8.10 -4.19
CA PRO A 36 12.40 8.67 -3.03
C PRO A 36 11.80 10.01 -3.47
N ALA A 37 10.49 10.08 -3.52
CA ALA A 37 9.83 11.35 -3.75
C ALA A 37 10.36 12.28 -2.67
N THR A 38 10.89 13.44 -3.06
CA THR A 38 11.33 14.45 -2.11
C THR A 38 10.13 14.79 -1.25
N TYR A 39 10.12 14.25 -0.03
CA TYR A 39 9.03 14.43 0.90
C TYR A 39 9.05 15.88 1.40
N SER A 40 8.16 16.70 0.86
CA SER A 40 8.02 18.08 1.33
C SER A 40 7.39 18.09 2.72
N VAL A 41 8.05 18.76 3.65
CA VAL A 41 7.52 18.98 5.01
C VAL A 41 6.86 20.36 5.17
N THR A 42 6.79 21.15 4.11
CA THR A 42 6.15 22.46 4.12
C THR A 42 4.68 22.33 4.53
N GLY A 43 4.27 23.07 5.54
CA GLY A 43 2.94 23.00 6.13
C GLY A 43 2.69 21.81 7.05
N LEU A 44 3.73 21.02 7.34
CA LEU A 44 3.66 19.85 8.23
C LEU A 44 4.47 20.04 9.52
N GLU A 45 5.04 21.22 9.74
CA GLU A 45 5.95 21.53 10.85
C GLU A 45 5.28 21.34 12.23
N THR A 46 3.96 21.50 12.29
CA THR A 46 3.20 21.29 13.53
C THR A 46 3.02 19.81 13.87
N VAL A 47 3.24 18.91 12.91
CA VAL A 47 2.98 17.47 13.04
C VAL A 47 4.27 16.65 13.01
N MET A 48 5.20 17.00 12.12
CA MET A 48 6.47 16.28 11.99
C MET A 48 7.30 16.37 13.27
N GLY A 49 7.87 15.23 13.69
CA GLY A 49 8.66 15.14 14.91
C GLY A 49 7.85 15.18 16.22
N ARG A 50 6.53 15.24 16.15
CA ARG A 50 5.65 15.22 17.33
C ARG A 50 5.36 13.79 17.77
N ASN A 51 5.14 13.60 19.06
CA ASN A 51 4.70 12.32 19.61
C ASN A 51 3.17 12.18 19.56
N ALA A 52 2.66 11.01 19.91
CA ALA A 52 1.23 10.71 19.86
C ALA A 52 0.39 11.69 20.69
N ARG A 53 0.85 12.04 21.91
CA ARG A 53 0.14 12.98 22.79
C ARG A 53 -0.01 14.37 22.15
N ALA A 54 1.02 14.85 21.48
CA ALA A 54 0.94 16.13 20.76
C ALA A 54 -0.07 16.08 19.60
N LEU A 55 -0.13 14.96 18.87
CA LEU A 55 -1.12 14.78 17.80
C LEU A 55 -2.55 14.71 18.35
N GLU A 56 -2.76 14.07 19.48
CA GLU A 56 -4.07 14.02 20.14
C GLU A 56 -4.52 15.42 20.61
N THR A 57 -3.57 16.25 21.04
CA THR A 57 -3.86 17.66 21.36
C THR A 57 -4.25 18.45 20.12
N LEU A 58 -3.60 18.19 18.97
CA LEU A 58 -3.87 18.91 17.71
C LEU A 58 -5.18 18.48 17.05
N PHE A 59 -5.47 17.19 17.02
CA PHE A 59 -6.53 16.61 16.20
C PHE A 59 -7.63 15.92 17.02
N GLY A 60 -7.44 15.77 18.32
CA GLY A 60 -8.30 14.96 19.15
C GLY A 60 -7.91 13.49 19.13
N ARG A 61 -8.78 12.66 19.67
CA ARG A 61 -8.55 11.22 19.74
C ARG A 61 -8.42 10.61 18.34
N PRO A 62 -7.41 9.77 18.08
CA PRO A 62 -7.30 9.08 16.80
C PRO A 62 -8.44 8.07 16.61
N ASP A 63 -8.87 7.90 15.37
CA ASP A 63 -9.87 6.91 14.97
C ASP A 63 -9.26 5.49 14.91
N LEU A 64 -7.95 5.40 14.64
CA LEU A 64 -7.18 4.16 14.67
C LEU A 64 -5.82 4.40 15.32
N ASP A 65 -5.42 3.48 16.19
CA ASP A 65 -4.11 3.44 16.85
C ASP A 65 -3.58 2.01 16.81
N VAL A 66 -2.58 1.77 15.96
CA VAL A 66 -1.99 0.46 15.72
C VAL A 66 -0.50 0.50 16.03
N ARG A 67 0.00 -0.54 16.69
CA ARG A 67 1.42 -0.74 16.98
C ARG A 67 1.91 -2.00 16.29
N GLU A 68 3.02 -1.87 15.59
CA GLU A 68 3.72 -2.97 14.94
C GLU A 68 5.22 -2.90 15.29
N GLY A 69 5.67 -3.78 16.19
CA GLY A 69 7.02 -3.71 16.73
C GLY A 69 7.26 -2.37 17.44
N THR A 70 8.23 -1.60 16.96
CA THR A 70 8.54 -0.25 17.46
C THR A 70 7.76 0.86 16.76
N ALA A 71 7.12 0.56 15.64
CA ALA A 71 6.32 1.51 14.89
C ALA A 71 4.92 1.68 15.49
N ARG A 72 4.38 2.88 15.36
CA ARG A 72 3.00 3.20 15.72
C ARG A 72 2.36 3.99 14.61
N LYS A 73 1.16 3.60 14.21
CA LYS A 73 0.35 4.32 13.23
C LYS A 73 -0.86 4.92 13.94
N LEU A 74 -1.06 6.22 13.80
CA LEU A 74 -2.29 6.89 14.19
C LEU A 74 -3.03 7.36 12.95
N GLN A 75 -4.33 7.16 12.90
CA GLN A 75 -5.19 7.63 11.84
C GLN A 75 -6.23 8.59 12.38
N PHE A 76 -6.41 9.71 11.70
CA PHE A 76 -7.42 10.72 12.01
C PHE A 76 -8.36 10.86 10.81
N ILE A 77 -9.66 10.69 11.03
CA ILE A 77 -10.68 10.71 9.99
C ILE A 77 -11.55 11.95 10.14
N SER A 78 -11.80 12.63 9.03
CA SER A 78 -12.77 13.71 8.92
C SER A 78 -13.62 13.53 7.66
N PRO A 79 -14.73 14.28 7.50
CA PRO A 79 -15.47 14.28 6.25
C PRO A 79 -14.66 14.77 5.04
N ILE A 80 -13.56 15.49 5.28
CA ILE A 80 -12.71 16.09 4.24
C ILE A 80 -11.58 15.15 3.85
N CYS A 81 -10.94 14.50 4.83
CA CYS A 81 -9.76 13.68 4.58
C CYS A 81 -9.51 12.64 5.66
N VAL A 82 -8.66 11.70 5.32
CA VAL A 82 -8.05 10.72 6.23
C VAL A 82 -6.56 11.02 6.29
N LEU A 83 -6.03 11.23 7.48
CA LEU A 83 -4.62 11.45 7.76
C LEU A 83 -4.03 10.23 8.48
N ASP A 84 -3.02 9.62 7.88
CA ASP A 84 -2.22 8.56 8.48
C ASP A 84 -0.89 9.15 8.94
N THR A 85 -0.55 8.99 10.21
CA THR A 85 0.72 9.40 10.78
C THR A 85 1.50 8.18 11.25
N TYR A 86 2.77 8.10 10.87
CA TYR A 86 3.65 6.99 11.19
C TYR A 86 4.75 7.47 12.14
N LEU A 87 4.77 6.89 13.32
CA LEU A 87 5.66 7.26 14.39
C LEU A 87 6.68 6.15 14.65
N TYR A 88 7.94 6.55 14.75
CA TYR A 88 9.04 5.65 15.09
C TYR A 88 9.87 6.24 16.22
N PRO A 89 10.51 5.39 17.05
CA PRO A 89 11.44 5.87 18.07
C PRO A 89 12.58 6.67 17.43
N PRO A 90 12.95 7.81 18.00
CA PRO A 90 14.14 8.54 17.54
C PRO A 90 15.40 7.73 17.84
N ARG A 91 16.52 8.12 17.20
CA ARG A 91 17.82 7.54 17.53
C ARG A 91 18.14 7.76 19.01
N GLY A 92 18.58 6.73 19.69
CA GLY A 92 18.86 6.77 21.13
C GLY A 92 17.66 6.45 22.02
N GLY A 93 16.49 6.16 21.43
CA GLY A 93 15.27 5.78 22.15
C GLY A 93 14.38 6.96 22.52
N GLY A 94 13.33 6.70 23.27
CA GLY A 94 12.32 7.66 23.67
C GLY A 94 10.97 7.43 23.00
N ASP A 95 10.05 8.35 23.20
CA ASP A 95 8.71 8.27 22.63
C ASP A 95 8.78 8.27 21.10
N PRO A 96 8.01 7.39 20.43
CA PRO A 96 7.88 7.44 18.98
C PRO A 96 7.39 8.81 18.51
N ILE A 97 8.04 9.32 17.48
CA ILE A 97 7.74 10.62 16.86
C ILE A 97 7.35 10.44 15.40
N VAL A 98 6.56 11.35 14.86
CA VAL A 98 6.14 11.33 13.46
C VAL A 98 7.34 11.51 12.55
N THR A 99 7.55 10.53 11.68
CA THR A 99 8.59 10.54 10.65
C THR A 99 7.99 10.57 9.24
N TYR A 100 6.74 10.15 9.09
CA TYR A 100 6.04 10.11 7.81
C TYR A 100 4.55 10.38 8.00
N ILE A 101 3.95 11.05 7.03
CA ILE A 101 2.52 11.34 6.98
C ILE A 101 2.01 11.00 5.59
N ASP A 102 0.82 10.44 5.52
CA ASP A 102 0.07 10.27 4.29
C ASP A 102 -1.35 10.85 4.45
N ALA A 103 -1.90 11.39 3.37
CA ALA A 103 -3.23 11.95 3.37
C ALA A 103 -3.99 11.54 2.11
N ARG A 104 -5.27 11.23 2.30
CA ARG A 104 -6.16 10.87 1.20
C ARG A 104 -7.55 11.43 1.43
N LEU A 105 -8.31 11.56 0.35
CA LEU A 105 -9.74 11.82 0.41
C LEU A 105 -10.48 10.60 0.98
N PRO A 106 -11.70 10.75 1.49
CA PRO A 106 -12.49 9.62 1.98
C PRO A 106 -12.74 8.52 0.95
N ASP A 107 -12.68 8.84 -0.34
CA ASP A 107 -12.80 7.88 -1.45
C ASP A 107 -11.49 7.18 -1.81
N GLY A 108 -10.38 7.49 -1.13
CA GLY A 108 -9.07 6.88 -1.28
C GLY A 108 -8.12 7.59 -2.24
N ARG A 109 -8.56 8.63 -2.96
CA ARG A 109 -7.67 9.42 -3.82
C ARG A 109 -6.67 10.22 -3.02
N ASP A 110 -5.50 10.45 -3.58
CA ASP A 110 -4.44 11.25 -2.95
C ASP A 110 -4.93 12.68 -2.66
N MET A 111 -4.45 13.21 -1.56
CA MET A 111 -4.72 14.58 -1.13
C MET A 111 -3.44 15.22 -0.61
N ASP A 112 -3.34 16.52 -0.76
CA ASP A 112 -2.24 17.28 -0.16
C ASP A 112 -2.26 17.17 1.37
N ARG A 113 -1.14 16.81 1.95
CA ARG A 113 -0.98 16.53 3.38
C ARG A 113 -1.20 17.78 4.23
N SER A 114 -0.68 18.92 3.79
CA SER A 114 -0.80 20.19 4.53
C SER A 114 -2.26 20.68 4.57
N ILE A 115 -3.00 20.48 3.50
CA ILE A 115 -4.43 20.79 3.44
C ILE A 115 -5.22 19.90 4.41
N CYS A 116 -4.90 18.61 4.46
CA CYS A 116 -5.54 17.69 5.41
C CYS A 116 -5.22 18.04 6.86
N VAL A 117 -3.97 18.35 7.18
CA VAL A 117 -3.55 18.82 8.51
C VAL A 117 -4.31 20.06 8.93
N ALA A 118 -4.41 21.05 8.05
CA ALA A 118 -5.18 22.29 8.31
C ALA A 118 -6.67 22.01 8.54
N ALA A 119 -7.27 21.12 7.76
CA ALA A 119 -8.68 20.77 7.90
C ALA A 119 -8.97 20.07 9.25
N LEU A 120 -8.09 19.17 9.68
CA LEU A 120 -8.23 18.47 10.97
C LEU A 120 -8.02 19.39 12.17
N SER A 121 -7.06 20.33 12.09
CA SER A 121 -6.83 21.33 13.14
C SER A 121 -8.06 22.20 13.37
N LYS A 122 -8.70 22.69 12.29
CA LYS A 122 -9.95 23.46 12.38
C LYS A 122 -11.11 22.68 12.99
N ARG A 123 -11.18 21.37 12.75
CA ARG A 123 -12.19 20.51 13.37
C ARG A 123 -12.08 20.50 14.90
N GLN A 124 -10.87 20.49 15.40
CA GLN A 124 -10.62 20.49 16.85
C GLN A 124 -10.97 21.84 17.50
N GLU A 125 -10.67 22.94 16.83
CA GLU A 125 -11.00 24.29 17.31
C GLU A 125 -12.51 24.53 17.40
N ALA A 126 -13.31 23.85 16.55
CA ALA A 126 -14.76 23.97 16.50
C ALA A 126 -15.51 23.13 17.56
N ARG A 127 -14.80 22.33 18.37
CA ARG A 127 -15.35 21.48 19.43
C ARG A 127 -15.20 22.09 20.79
#